data_8794fc2cf261d9f24889c2d295e2869f
#
_entry.id   8794fc2cf261d9f24889c2d295e2869f
#
_cell.length_a   1.000
_cell.length_b   1.000
_cell.length_c   1.000
_cell.angle_alpha   90.00
_cell.angle_beta   90.00
_cell.angle_gamma   90.00
#
_symmetry.space_group_name_H-M   'P 1'
#
loop_
_entity.id
_entity.type
_entity.pdbx_description
1 polymer ?
#
loop_
_entity_poly.entity_id
_entity_poly.type
_entity_poly.pdbx_seq_one_letter_code
_entity_poly.pdbx_strand_id
1 'polypeptide(L)'
;MSEIRVFDYLEPVYIKKIESIVEISNENDDIDLSCPINEEGTKYFLAFEKELLVSFICLYEYDNLEYDCIAFTLPEYRKKRYFSGLFNYVKDFLKTKMRNEEIRLNFSVYEKCIGARESLEKIKAIYDKSEAFMELKIYDSFYNKEINMDCSKKDIDKAQIHLESVEELGTYREYVIKYNNIKIGKFYFQVNGKSIYFYGFEIIKVYRNKGYAFITMNKLIEELIQSKYENILLQVDMSNIAAYNLYLKLGFVVKQKLDMYYLVF
;
A
#
# COMPACT_ATOMS: atom_id res chain seq x y z
N MET A 1 36.02 1.84 2.74
CA MET A 1 34.78 1.64 3.52
C MET A 1 33.88 2.84 3.27
N SER A 2 32.59 2.62 3.06
CA SER A 2 31.63 3.71 2.99
C SER A 2 31.53 4.39 4.36
N GLU A 3 31.49 5.71 4.37
CA GLU A 3 31.19 6.47 5.58
C GLU A 3 29.70 6.34 5.88
N ILE A 4 29.35 6.00 7.13
CA ILE A 4 27.95 5.93 7.59
C ILE A 4 27.68 7.11 8.51
N ARG A 5 26.66 7.89 8.21
CA ARG A 5 26.15 8.98 9.05
C ARG A 5 24.73 8.66 9.50
N VAL A 6 24.41 9.00 10.77
CA VAL A 6 23.11 8.70 11.39
C VAL A 6 22.45 10.00 11.82
N PHE A 7 21.15 10.12 11.55
CA PHE A 7 20.38 11.32 11.85
C PHE A 7 19.02 10.96 12.45
N ASP A 8 18.59 11.72 13.44
CA ASP A 8 17.22 11.74 13.95
C ASP A 8 16.37 12.81 13.23
N TYR A 9 17.04 13.78 12.63
CA TYR A 9 16.44 14.87 11.85
C TYR A 9 17.37 15.23 10.69
N LEU A 10 16.80 15.36 9.51
CA LEU A 10 17.55 15.68 8.29
C LEU A 10 17.54 17.18 8.01
N GLU A 11 18.74 17.74 7.80
CA GLU A 11 18.87 19.07 7.24
C GLU A 11 18.47 19.11 5.73
N PRO A 12 18.07 20.26 5.17
CA PRO A 12 17.61 20.38 3.80
C PRO A 12 18.54 19.77 2.74
N VAL A 13 19.86 19.79 2.99
CA VAL A 13 20.85 19.21 2.08
C VAL A 13 20.77 17.68 2.01
N TYR A 14 20.45 17.02 3.11
CA TYR A 14 20.27 15.56 3.14
C TYR A 14 18.89 15.15 2.64
N ILE A 15 17.86 15.94 2.90
CA ILE A 15 16.50 15.72 2.33
C ILE A 15 16.59 15.64 0.82
N LYS A 16 17.19 16.64 0.16
CA LYS A 16 17.37 16.65 -1.30
C LYS A 16 18.14 15.43 -1.82
N LYS A 17 19.15 14.96 -1.09
CA LYS A 17 19.92 13.77 -1.49
C LYS A 17 19.08 12.49 -1.39
N ILE A 18 18.26 12.36 -0.35
CA ILE A 18 17.33 11.22 -0.18
C ILE A 18 16.26 11.24 -1.26
N GLU A 19 15.58 12.39 -1.46
CA GLU A 19 14.58 12.58 -2.50
C GLU A 19 15.12 12.18 -3.89
N SER A 20 16.34 12.61 -4.21
CA SER A 20 17.00 12.25 -5.48
C SER A 20 17.25 10.74 -5.61
N ILE A 21 17.67 10.05 -4.55
CA ILE A 21 17.84 8.57 -4.59
C ILE A 21 16.48 7.88 -4.76
N VAL A 22 15.45 8.35 -4.06
CA VAL A 22 14.10 7.81 -4.15
C VAL A 22 13.57 7.96 -5.58
N GLU A 23 13.66 9.17 -6.16
CA GLU A 23 13.23 9.48 -7.53
C GLU A 23 13.95 8.59 -8.55
N ILE A 24 15.29 8.59 -8.55
CA ILE A 24 16.10 7.76 -9.48
C ILE A 24 15.77 6.27 -9.34
N SER A 25 15.58 5.80 -8.11
CA SER A 25 15.27 4.38 -7.89
C SER A 25 13.86 4.02 -8.32
N ASN A 26 12.88 4.89 -8.06
CA ASN A 26 11.50 4.71 -8.48
C ASN A 26 11.37 4.69 -10.00
N GLU A 27 12.04 5.62 -10.69
CA GLU A 27 12.06 5.65 -12.15
C GLU A 27 12.73 4.40 -12.73
N ASN A 28 13.89 3.98 -12.17
CA ASN A 28 14.61 2.80 -12.67
C ASN A 28 13.82 1.49 -12.49
N ASP A 29 13.08 1.37 -11.37
CA ASP A 29 12.36 0.15 -11.01
C ASP A 29 10.87 0.23 -11.41
N ASP A 30 10.41 1.38 -11.94
CA ASP A 30 9.01 1.67 -12.27
C ASP A 30 8.08 1.40 -11.07
N ILE A 31 8.42 1.97 -9.90
CA ILE A 31 7.67 1.85 -8.64
C ILE A 31 7.34 3.22 -8.08
N ASP A 32 6.53 3.25 -7.03
CA ASP A 32 6.18 4.46 -6.29
C ASP A 32 6.29 4.19 -4.79
N LEU A 33 7.53 4.22 -4.28
CA LEU A 33 7.82 4.15 -2.87
C LEU A 33 8.26 5.53 -2.37
N SER A 34 7.80 5.91 -1.20
CA SER A 34 8.21 7.14 -0.52
C SER A 34 9.04 6.84 0.73
N CYS A 35 9.74 7.86 1.20
CA CYS A 35 10.43 7.83 2.49
C CYS A 35 9.83 8.92 3.38
N PRO A 36 9.41 8.64 4.62
CA PRO A 36 8.96 9.67 5.55
C PRO A 36 10.12 10.64 5.84
N ILE A 37 9.86 11.93 5.75
CA ILE A 37 10.88 12.97 5.95
C ILE A 37 10.57 13.73 7.23
N ASN A 38 11.47 13.60 8.22
CA ASN A 38 11.39 14.29 9.51
C ASN A 38 10.06 14.08 10.26
N GLU A 39 9.43 12.94 10.05
CA GLU A 39 8.27 12.53 10.85
C GLU A 39 8.74 12.06 12.22
N GLU A 40 7.90 12.21 13.23
CA GLU A 40 8.18 11.71 14.58
C GLU A 40 8.40 10.18 14.53
N GLY A 41 9.43 9.68 15.20
CA GLY A 41 9.80 8.25 15.15
C GLY A 41 10.74 7.87 14.01
N THR A 42 11.13 8.79 13.11
CA THR A 42 12.09 8.48 12.05
C THR A 42 13.55 8.52 12.52
N LYS A 43 14.34 7.61 11.95
CA LYS A 43 15.80 7.61 12.07
C LYS A 43 16.43 7.20 10.75
N TYR A 44 17.47 7.91 10.32
CA TYR A 44 18.11 7.74 9.02
C TYR A 44 19.54 7.26 9.16
N PHE A 45 19.91 6.26 8.39
CA PHE A 45 21.25 5.72 8.25
C PHE A 45 21.69 5.91 6.80
N LEU A 46 22.68 6.78 6.60
CA LEU A 46 23.10 7.22 5.26
C LEU A 46 24.51 6.69 4.97
N ALA A 47 24.69 5.99 3.85
CA ALA A 47 26.00 5.52 3.39
C ALA A 47 26.53 6.38 2.26
N PHE A 48 27.73 6.90 2.44
CA PHE A 48 28.41 7.75 1.48
C PHE A 48 29.61 7.03 0.84
N GLU A 49 29.77 7.23 -0.46
CA GLU A 49 31.04 7.00 -1.15
C GLU A 49 31.63 8.37 -1.50
N LYS A 50 32.70 8.75 -0.78
CA LYS A 50 33.19 10.14 -0.73
C LYS A 50 32.05 11.08 -0.26
N GLU A 51 31.64 12.05 -1.09
CA GLU A 51 30.56 12.99 -0.78
C GLU A 51 29.18 12.60 -1.38
N LEU A 52 29.15 11.51 -2.17
CA LEU A 52 27.93 11.01 -2.80
C LEU A 52 27.17 10.10 -1.84
N LEU A 53 25.91 10.42 -1.54
CA LEU A 53 25.00 9.50 -0.88
C LEU A 53 24.62 8.40 -1.87
N VAL A 54 24.95 7.15 -1.54
CA VAL A 54 24.75 6.00 -2.46
C VAL A 54 23.70 5.01 -1.98
N SER A 55 23.43 5.01 -0.68
CA SER A 55 22.39 4.14 -0.08
C SER A 55 21.92 4.72 1.23
N PHE A 56 20.67 4.47 1.60
CA PHE A 56 20.16 4.81 2.91
C PHE A 56 19.17 3.77 3.43
N ILE A 57 19.00 3.74 4.74
CA ILE A 57 17.91 3.07 5.45
C ILE A 57 17.23 4.12 6.33
N CYS A 58 15.92 4.23 6.21
CA CYS A 58 15.06 4.95 7.14
C CYS A 58 14.32 3.92 7.98
N LEU A 59 14.41 4.05 9.29
CA LEU A 59 13.53 3.36 10.23
C LEU A 59 12.43 4.34 10.65
N TYR A 60 11.19 3.89 10.60
CA TYR A 60 10.04 4.62 11.10
C TYR A 60 9.37 3.80 12.21
N GLU A 61 9.47 4.27 13.45
CA GLU A 61 8.86 3.65 14.63
C GLU A 61 7.40 4.11 14.72
N TYR A 62 6.46 3.22 14.44
CA TYR A 62 5.03 3.53 14.46
C TYR A 62 4.30 2.93 15.66
N ASP A 63 4.91 1.95 16.33
CA ASP A 63 4.47 1.38 17.60
C ASP A 63 5.71 0.99 18.42
N ASN A 64 5.53 0.68 19.69
CA ASN A 64 6.65 0.35 20.59
C ASN A 64 7.43 -0.86 20.04
N LEU A 65 8.71 -0.64 19.69
CA LEU A 65 9.63 -1.63 19.11
C LEU A 65 9.20 -2.25 17.77
N GLU A 66 8.21 -1.66 17.09
CA GLU A 66 7.85 -1.99 15.72
C GLU A 66 8.24 -0.88 14.75
N TYR A 67 9.01 -1.25 13.74
CA TYR A 67 9.61 -0.32 12.77
C TYR A 67 9.28 -0.72 11.35
N ASP A 68 8.92 0.24 10.53
CA ASP A 68 9.03 0.10 9.09
C ASP A 68 10.45 0.42 8.64
N CYS A 69 11.04 -0.46 7.85
CA CYS A 69 12.38 -0.33 7.30
C CYS A 69 12.31 -0.02 5.81
N ILE A 70 12.57 1.23 5.46
CA ILE A 70 12.58 1.73 4.09
C ILE A 70 14.02 1.89 3.65
N ALA A 71 14.41 1.22 2.57
CA ALA A 71 15.79 1.20 2.12
C ALA A 71 15.91 1.44 0.62
N PHE A 72 16.82 2.32 0.24
CA PHE A 72 17.14 2.58 -1.16
C PHE A 72 18.65 2.52 -1.38
N THR A 73 19.03 2.05 -2.56
CA THR A 73 20.41 2.09 -3.05
C THR A 73 20.37 2.52 -4.52
N LEU A 74 21.17 3.52 -4.87
CA LEU A 74 21.30 3.96 -6.28
C LEU A 74 21.55 2.75 -7.20
N PRO A 75 20.87 2.66 -8.34
CA PRO A 75 20.93 1.49 -9.23
C PRO A 75 22.37 1.04 -9.56
N GLU A 76 23.26 1.96 -9.88
CA GLU A 76 24.67 1.71 -10.19
C GLU A 76 25.52 1.26 -8.99
N TYR A 77 25.02 1.44 -7.76
CA TYR A 77 25.68 1.04 -6.51
C TYR A 77 25.09 -0.25 -5.93
N ARG A 78 24.07 -0.84 -6.54
CA ARG A 78 23.50 -2.13 -6.13
C ARG A 78 24.52 -3.27 -6.30
N LYS A 79 24.32 -4.36 -5.56
CA LYS A 79 25.21 -5.54 -5.52
C LYS A 79 26.66 -5.26 -5.03
N LYS A 80 26.95 -4.06 -4.54
CA LYS A 80 28.24 -3.63 -3.97
C LYS A 80 28.25 -3.64 -2.44
N ARG A 81 27.29 -4.30 -1.79
CA ARG A 81 27.14 -4.50 -0.34
C ARG A 81 26.81 -3.25 0.49
N TYR A 82 26.38 -2.14 -0.11
CA TYR A 82 26.01 -0.94 0.65
C TYR A 82 24.82 -1.21 1.57
N PHE A 83 23.71 -1.78 1.05
CA PHE A 83 22.58 -2.20 1.87
C PHE A 83 22.99 -3.13 3.01
N SER A 84 23.77 -4.17 2.72
CA SER A 84 24.20 -5.14 3.76
C SER A 84 25.05 -4.49 4.85
N GLY A 85 25.91 -3.54 4.48
CA GLY A 85 26.72 -2.77 5.43
C GLY A 85 25.85 -1.90 6.34
N LEU A 86 24.92 -1.13 5.75
CA LEU A 86 23.96 -0.32 6.50
C LEU A 86 23.07 -1.17 7.38
N PHE A 87 22.55 -2.27 6.87
CA PHE A 87 21.65 -3.15 7.61
C PHE A 87 22.34 -3.77 8.84
N ASN A 88 23.61 -4.17 8.73
CA ASN A 88 24.39 -4.61 9.89
C ASN A 88 24.53 -3.51 10.95
N TYR A 89 24.79 -2.28 10.52
CA TYR A 89 24.83 -1.13 11.42
C TYR A 89 23.49 -0.89 12.11
N VAL A 90 22.39 -0.96 11.38
CA VAL A 90 21.01 -0.87 11.91
C VAL A 90 20.74 -1.97 12.92
N LYS A 91 21.12 -3.22 12.62
CA LYS A 91 20.99 -4.34 13.57
C LYS A 91 21.71 -4.08 14.88
N ASP A 92 22.94 -3.60 14.81
CA ASP A 92 23.71 -3.34 16.03
C ASP A 92 23.13 -2.16 16.81
N PHE A 93 22.63 -1.13 16.12
CA PHE A 93 21.88 -0.04 16.76
C PHE A 93 20.62 -0.55 17.48
N LEU A 94 19.78 -1.38 16.81
CA LEU A 94 18.56 -1.92 17.40
C LEU A 94 18.83 -2.81 18.61
N LYS A 95 19.90 -3.62 18.58
CA LYS A 95 20.32 -4.41 19.75
C LYS A 95 20.60 -3.56 20.99
N THR A 96 21.05 -2.31 20.83
CA THR A 96 21.24 -1.41 21.97
C THR A 96 19.94 -0.95 22.62
N LYS A 97 18.83 -1.00 21.87
CA LYS A 97 17.48 -0.67 22.36
C LYS A 97 16.77 -1.85 23.02
N MET A 98 17.20 -3.09 22.73
CA MET A 98 16.59 -4.30 23.30
C MET A 98 16.80 -4.35 24.83
N ARG A 99 15.70 -4.29 25.57
CA ARG A 99 15.64 -4.45 27.04
C ARG A 99 14.85 -5.71 27.40
N ASN A 100 15.24 -6.88 26.84
CA ASN A 100 14.49 -8.14 26.96
C ASN A 100 13.14 -8.18 26.20
N GLU A 101 12.93 -7.31 25.26
CA GLU A 101 11.76 -7.27 24.39
C GLU A 101 12.20 -7.52 22.94
N GLU A 102 11.33 -8.16 22.15
CA GLU A 102 11.58 -8.39 20.73
C GLU A 102 11.35 -7.12 19.93
N ILE A 103 12.21 -6.88 18.96
CA ILE A 103 12.05 -5.79 17.99
C ILE A 103 11.59 -6.38 16.66
N ARG A 104 10.51 -5.82 16.11
CA ARG A 104 10.00 -6.19 14.79
C ARG A 104 10.37 -5.14 13.75
N LEU A 105 11.04 -5.58 12.68
CA LEU A 105 11.26 -4.78 11.47
C LEU A 105 10.34 -5.27 10.35
N ASN A 106 9.55 -4.39 9.79
CA ASN A 106 8.71 -4.66 8.64
C ASN A 106 9.34 -4.08 7.36
N PHE A 107 9.17 -4.79 6.26
CA PHE A 107 9.66 -4.40 4.93
C PHE A 107 8.54 -4.54 3.93
N SER A 108 8.41 -3.56 3.06
CA SER A 108 7.47 -3.58 1.94
C SER A 108 8.25 -3.51 0.63
N VAL A 109 8.03 -4.49 -0.26
CA VAL A 109 8.79 -4.62 -1.51
C VAL A 109 7.85 -4.93 -2.66
N TYR A 110 7.93 -4.17 -3.74
CA TYR A 110 7.19 -4.49 -4.96
C TYR A 110 7.64 -5.83 -5.56
N GLU A 111 6.68 -6.66 -5.99
CA GLU A 111 6.93 -7.99 -6.57
C GLU A 111 7.98 -7.97 -7.68
N LYS A 112 8.02 -6.90 -8.48
CA LYS A 112 8.99 -6.72 -9.57
C LYS A 112 10.42 -6.38 -9.12
N CYS A 113 10.63 -5.96 -7.86
CA CYS A 113 11.95 -5.63 -7.32
C CYS A 113 12.71 -6.88 -6.86
N ILE A 114 13.14 -7.72 -7.81
CA ILE A 114 13.84 -8.99 -7.55
C ILE A 114 15.05 -8.82 -6.63
N GLY A 115 15.89 -7.79 -6.86
CA GLY A 115 17.08 -7.55 -6.05
C GLY A 115 16.78 -7.18 -4.59
N ALA A 116 15.63 -6.54 -4.33
CA ALA A 116 15.18 -6.25 -2.97
C ALA A 116 14.74 -7.56 -2.28
N ARG A 117 13.95 -8.40 -2.93
CA ARG A 117 13.55 -9.73 -2.40
C ARG A 117 14.76 -10.62 -2.10
N GLU A 118 15.73 -10.71 -3.04
CA GLU A 118 16.99 -11.44 -2.79
C GLU A 118 17.75 -10.90 -1.57
N SER A 119 17.67 -9.60 -1.31
CA SER A 119 18.30 -8.98 -0.14
C SER A 119 17.58 -9.36 1.15
N LEU A 120 16.25 -9.40 1.14
CA LEU A 120 15.44 -9.84 2.27
C LEU A 120 15.65 -11.33 2.59
N GLU A 121 15.75 -12.19 1.58
CA GLU A 121 16.11 -13.61 1.76
C GLU A 121 17.48 -13.79 2.44
N LYS A 122 18.48 -13.01 2.01
CA LYS A 122 19.84 -13.07 2.62
C LYS A 122 19.87 -12.67 4.09
N ILE A 123 19.02 -11.71 4.49
CA ILE A 123 18.88 -11.33 5.90
C ILE A 123 17.91 -12.23 6.66
N LYS A 124 17.30 -13.22 6.00
CA LYS A 124 16.32 -14.17 6.53
C LYS A 124 15.04 -13.51 7.02
N ALA A 125 14.60 -12.46 6.33
CA ALA A 125 13.29 -11.89 6.58
C ALA A 125 12.19 -12.91 6.21
N ILE A 126 11.14 -12.94 7.01
CA ILE A 126 10.01 -13.87 6.89
C ILE A 126 8.94 -13.20 6.06
N TYR A 127 8.46 -13.87 5.02
CA TYR A 127 7.30 -13.42 4.25
C TYR A 127 6.05 -13.42 5.14
N ASP A 128 5.28 -12.34 5.09
CA ASP A 128 4.02 -12.17 5.85
C ASP A 128 2.81 -12.32 4.94
N LYS A 129 2.63 -11.37 4.02
CA LYS A 129 1.49 -11.32 3.09
C LYS A 129 1.84 -10.53 1.84
N SER A 130 0.94 -10.58 0.85
CA SER A 130 0.99 -9.67 -0.31
C SER A 130 -0.29 -8.87 -0.41
N GLU A 131 -0.17 -7.63 -0.84
CA GLU A 131 -1.28 -6.75 -1.17
C GLU A 131 -1.26 -6.37 -2.66
N ALA A 132 -2.43 -6.33 -3.28
CA ALA A 132 -2.59 -5.90 -4.65
C ALA A 132 -3.15 -4.48 -4.69
N PHE A 133 -2.45 -3.57 -5.36
CA PHE A 133 -3.00 -2.29 -5.81
C PHE A 133 -3.77 -2.52 -7.08
N MET A 134 -5.05 -2.16 -7.08
CA MET A 134 -5.94 -2.39 -8.20
C MET A 134 -6.59 -1.10 -8.66
N GLU A 135 -6.81 -1.00 -9.96
CA GLU A 135 -7.45 0.13 -10.63
C GLU A 135 -8.63 -0.33 -11.46
N LEU A 136 -9.72 0.43 -11.40
CA LEU A 136 -10.83 0.37 -12.34
C LEU A 136 -10.94 1.72 -13.04
N LYS A 137 -10.85 1.72 -14.38
CA LYS A 137 -11.24 2.87 -15.19
C LYS A 137 -12.76 2.90 -15.34
N ILE A 138 -13.40 3.94 -14.85
CA ILE A 138 -14.86 4.02 -14.74
C ILE A 138 -15.53 3.93 -16.14
N TYR A 139 -14.95 4.57 -17.15
CA TYR A 139 -15.50 4.52 -18.51
C TYR A 139 -15.33 3.15 -19.17
N ASP A 140 -14.19 2.47 -18.96
CA ASP A 140 -13.95 1.15 -19.55
C ASP A 140 -14.91 0.11 -18.96
N SER A 141 -15.35 0.27 -17.72
CA SER A 141 -16.32 -0.60 -17.07
C SER A 141 -17.70 -0.54 -17.72
N PHE A 142 -18.05 0.59 -18.34
CA PHE A 142 -19.33 0.76 -19.04
C PHE A 142 -19.41 -0.09 -20.31
N TYR A 143 -18.34 -0.13 -21.11
CA TYR A 143 -18.29 -0.92 -22.35
C TYR A 143 -18.16 -2.42 -22.11
N ASN A 144 -17.57 -2.83 -20.97
CA ASN A 144 -17.41 -4.24 -20.61
C ASN A 144 -18.62 -4.84 -19.88
N LYS A 145 -19.67 -4.04 -19.57
CA LYS A 145 -20.88 -4.50 -18.86
C LYS A 145 -21.71 -5.53 -19.65
N GLU A 146 -21.65 -5.55 -20.97
CA GLU A 146 -22.35 -6.54 -21.78
C GLU A 146 -21.79 -7.96 -21.61
N ILE A 147 -20.57 -8.12 -21.07
CA ILE A 147 -19.87 -9.41 -21.04
C ILE A 147 -20.08 -10.18 -19.71
N ASN A 148 -20.49 -9.53 -18.62
CA ASN A 148 -20.46 -10.15 -17.28
C ASN A 148 -21.78 -10.12 -16.50
N MET A 149 -22.92 -9.94 -17.13
CA MET A 149 -24.23 -10.01 -16.46
C MET A 149 -24.77 -11.44 -16.31
N ASP A 150 -23.93 -12.40 -15.94
CA ASP A 150 -24.44 -13.68 -15.45
C ASP A 150 -24.66 -13.60 -13.93
N CYS A 151 -25.58 -12.75 -13.51
CA CYS A 151 -26.11 -12.69 -12.15
C CYS A 151 -27.29 -13.67 -11.99
N SER A 152 -27.16 -14.90 -12.47
CA SER A 152 -28.21 -15.93 -12.38
C SER A 152 -28.39 -16.54 -10.97
N LYS A 153 -27.91 -15.89 -9.93
CA LYS A 153 -28.11 -16.36 -8.56
C LYS A 153 -28.60 -15.25 -7.63
N LYS A 154 -29.90 -15.25 -7.41
CA LYS A 154 -30.71 -14.67 -6.35
C LYS A 154 -31.37 -13.32 -6.66
N ASP A 155 -32.64 -13.30 -6.32
CA ASP A 155 -33.64 -12.23 -6.36
C ASP A 155 -33.33 -11.01 -5.46
N ILE A 156 -32.10 -10.47 -5.54
CA ILE A 156 -31.80 -9.20 -4.87
C ILE A 156 -32.19 -8.10 -5.83
N ASP A 157 -33.24 -7.39 -5.50
CA ASP A 157 -33.62 -6.20 -6.23
C ASP A 157 -32.60 -5.09 -5.99
N LYS A 158 -31.81 -4.77 -7.02
CA LYS A 158 -30.81 -3.72 -7.02
C LYS A 158 -31.40 -2.35 -6.66
N ALA A 159 -32.67 -2.11 -6.98
CA ALA A 159 -33.36 -0.87 -6.67
C ALA A 159 -33.51 -0.64 -5.15
N GLN A 160 -33.46 -1.71 -4.36
CA GLN A 160 -33.58 -1.64 -2.91
C GLN A 160 -32.24 -1.42 -2.18
N ILE A 161 -31.11 -1.39 -2.92
CA ILE A 161 -29.81 -1.02 -2.36
C ILE A 161 -29.65 0.49 -2.48
N HIS A 162 -29.39 1.15 -1.36
CA HIS A 162 -29.14 2.59 -1.27
C HIS A 162 -27.76 2.83 -0.67
N LEU A 163 -27.00 3.77 -1.29
CA LEU A 163 -25.72 4.28 -0.79
C LEU A 163 -26.00 5.65 -0.16
N GLU A 164 -25.90 5.73 1.15
CA GLU A 164 -26.18 6.95 1.89
C GLU A 164 -24.86 7.56 2.38
N SER A 165 -24.55 8.78 1.91
CA SER A 165 -23.44 9.56 2.45
C SER A 165 -23.76 9.98 3.87
N VAL A 166 -22.90 9.62 4.80
CA VAL A 166 -23.07 9.90 6.23
C VAL A 166 -22.16 11.05 6.66
N GLU A 167 -20.95 11.10 6.10
CA GLU A 167 -19.96 12.11 6.41
C GLU A 167 -19.20 12.54 5.15
N GLU A 168 -19.01 13.86 5.02
CA GLU A 168 -18.18 14.49 4.03
C GLU A 168 -17.26 15.50 4.69
N LEU A 169 -15.97 15.17 4.79
CA LEU A 169 -14.96 16.03 5.38
C LEU A 169 -13.80 16.24 4.38
N GLY A 170 -13.75 17.40 3.75
CA GLY A 170 -12.74 17.67 2.72
C GLY A 170 -12.80 16.68 1.56
N THR A 171 -11.76 15.84 1.43
CA THR A 171 -11.67 14.79 0.40
C THR A 171 -12.24 13.45 0.86
N TYR A 172 -12.52 13.30 2.14
CA TYR A 172 -13.02 12.06 2.76
C TYR A 172 -14.54 11.95 2.59
N ARG A 173 -15.01 10.72 2.38
CA ARG A 173 -16.43 10.37 2.28
C ARG A 173 -16.67 9.04 2.99
N GLU A 174 -17.68 9.00 3.88
CA GLU A 174 -18.19 7.76 4.46
C GLU A 174 -19.59 7.45 3.91
N TYR A 175 -19.79 6.18 3.55
CA TYR A 175 -21.07 5.68 3.06
C TYR A 175 -21.58 4.50 3.86
N VAL A 176 -22.87 4.53 4.17
CA VAL A 176 -23.62 3.38 4.68
C VAL A 176 -24.37 2.72 3.54
N ILE A 177 -24.29 1.39 3.49
CA ILE A 177 -25.01 0.56 2.53
C ILE A 177 -26.29 0.09 3.19
N LYS A 178 -27.45 0.40 2.59
CA LYS A 178 -28.75 -0.04 3.06
C LYS A 178 -29.42 -0.95 2.05
N TYR A 179 -30.10 -1.98 2.51
CA TYR A 179 -31.01 -2.83 1.75
C TYR A 179 -32.37 -2.83 2.45
N ASN A 180 -33.45 -2.45 1.76
CA ASN A 180 -34.77 -2.25 2.38
C ASN A 180 -34.72 -1.35 3.64
N ASN A 181 -33.95 -0.25 3.60
CA ASN A 181 -33.70 0.68 4.70
C ASN A 181 -32.93 0.09 5.90
N ILE A 182 -32.48 -1.17 5.82
CA ILE A 182 -31.68 -1.81 6.86
C ILE A 182 -30.19 -1.65 6.50
N LYS A 183 -29.36 -1.19 7.43
CA LYS A 183 -27.92 -1.12 7.24
C LYS A 183 -27.34 -2.53 7.07
N ILE A 184 -26.69 -2.77 5.94
CA ILE A 184 -26.05 -4.06 5.60
C ILE A 184 -24.53 -3.95 5.46
N GLY A 185 -23.97 -2.74 5.46
CA GLY A 185 -22.53 -2.54 5.30
C GLY A 185 -22.14 -1.07 5.31
N LYS A 186 -20.87 -0.84 4.99
CA LYS A 186 -20.28 0.50 4.83
C LYS A 186 -19.06 0.43 3.92
N PHE A 187 -18.63 1.58 3.45
CA PHE A 187 -17.34 1.80 2.78
C PHE A 187 -16.93 3.26 2.90
N TYR A 188 -15.69 3.51 2.56
CA TYR A 188 -15.11 4.85 2.53
C TYR A 188 -14.45 5.10 1.19
N PHE A 189 -14.35 6.36 0.81
CA PHE A 189 -13.41 6.76 -0.22
C PHE A 189 -12.80 8.13 0.06
N GLN A 190 -11.61 8.33 -0.45
CA GLN A 190 -10.90 9.59 -0.45
C GLN A 190 -10.73 10.07 -1.89
N VAL A 191 -11.07 11.33 -2.13
CA VAL A 191 -10.94 11.94 -3.45
C VAL A 191 -9.51 12.47 -3.62
N ASN A 192 -8.86 12.09 -4.72
CA ASN A 192 -7.57 12.63 -5.15
C ASN A 192 -7.65 12.99 -6.63
N GLY A 193 -7.87 14.28 -6.91
CA GLY A 193 -8.07 14.78 -8.27
C GLY A 193 -9.26 14.12 -8.96
N LYS A 194 -8.99 13.34 -10.02
CA LYS A 194 -9.99 12.58 -10.77
C LYS A 194 -10.10 11.12 -10.34
N SER A 195 -9.35 10.72 -9.34
CA SER A 195 -9.36 9.36 -8.81
C SER A 195 -10.02 9.30 -7.45
N ILE A 196 -10.60 8.16 -7.15
CA ILE A 196 -11.16 7.81 -5.84
C ILE A 196 -10.32 6.68 -5.27
N TYR A 197 -9.79 6.85 -4.07
CA TYR A 197 -9.21 5.76 -3.30
C TYR A 197 -10.30 5.14 -2.41
N PHE A 198 -10.68 3.91 -2.74
CA PHE A 198 -11.78 3.17 -2.12
C PHE A 198 -11.24 2.20 -1.06
N TYR A 199 -11.79 2.22 0.15
CA TYR A 199 -11.31 1.39 1.26
C TYR A 199 -12.38 1.11 2.32
N GLY A 200 -12.06 0.20 3.26
CA GLY A 200 -12.93 -0.12 4.39
C GLY A 200 -14.27 -0.72 3.98
N PHE A 201 -14.33 -1.37 2.80
CA PHE A 201 -15.55 -1.99 2.30
C PHE A 201 -15.92 -3.22 3.12
N GLU A 202 -17.04 -3.14 3.78
CA GLU A 202 -17.53 -4.21 4.62
C GLU A 202 -19.02 -4.47 4.42
N ILE A 203 -19.39 -5.75 4.23
CA ILE A 203 -20.75 -6.24 4.36
C ILE A 203 -20.88 -6.96 5.69
N ILE A 204 -21.91 -6.62 6.48
CA ILE A 204 -22.22 -7.23 7.77
C ILE A 204 -22.35 -8.77 7.59
N LYS A 205 -21.76 -9.53 8.50
CA LYS A 205 -21.57 -10.99 8.39
C LYS A 205 -22.81 -11.77 7.95
N VAL A 206 -24.00 -11.45 8.48
CA VAL A 206 -25.25 -12.14 8.14
C VAL A 206 -25.74 -11.90 6.72
N TYR A 207 -25.20 -10.89 6.01
CA TYR A 207 -25.50 -10.54 4.63
C TYR A 207 -24.41 -10.98 3.64
N ARG A 208 -23.27 -11.54 4.12
CA ARG A 208 -22.19 -12.02 3.24
C ARG A 208 -22.61 -13.24 2.43
N ASN A 209 -21.89 -13.48 1.34
CA ASN A 209 -22.09 -14.61 0.42
C ASN A 209 -23.47 -14.66 -0.25
N LYS A 210 -24.19 -13.54 -0.28
CA LYS A 210 -25.52 -13.40 -0.90
C LYS A 210 -25.52 -12.50 -2.15
N GLY A 211 -24.35 -11.99 -2.59
CA GLY A 211 -24.23 -11.12 -3.77
C GLY A 211 -24.29 -9.61 -3.46
N TYR A 212 -24.60 -9.20 -2.24
CA TYR A 212 -24.75 -7.78 -1.90
C TYR A 212 -23.49 -6.95 -2.22
N ALA A 213 -22.29 -7.47 -1.96
CA ALA A 213 -21.04 -6.78 -2.26
C ALA A 213 -20.92 -6.45 -3.76
N PHE A 214 -21.20 -7.41 -4.63
CA PHE A 214 -21.15 -7.23 -6.09
C PHE A 214 -22.17 -6.20 -6.56
N ILE A 215 -23.41 -6.26 -6.07
CA ILE A 215 -24.47 -5.34 -6.47
C ILE A 215 -24.18 -3.93 -5.97
N THR A 216 -23.68 -3.80 -4.72
CA THR A 216 -23.28 -2.51 -4.13
C THR A 216 -22.20 -1.83 -4.97
N MET A 217 -21.13 -2.57 -5.33
CA MET A 217 -20.04 -2.03 -6.13
C MET A 217 -20.49 -1.63 -7.54
N ASN A 218 -21.33 -2.44 -8.19
CA ASN A 218 -21.91 -2.06 -9.49
C ASN A 218 -22.73 -0.78 -9.39
N LYS A 219 -23.52 -0.63 -8.33
CA LYS A 219 -24.30 0.59 -8.11
C LYS A 219 -23.40 1.80 -7.90
N LEU A 220 -22.38 1.67 -7.09
CA LEU A 220 -21.39 2.74 -6.90
C LEU A 220 -20.74 3.15 -8.23
N ILE A 221 -20.27 2.17 -9.02
CA ILE A 221 -19.66 2.42 -10.33
C ILE A 221 -20.64 3.17 -11.25
N GLU A 222 -21.91 2.77 -11.28
CA GLU A 222 -22.95 3.45 -12.08
C GLU A 222 -23.19 4.89 -11.64
N GLU A 223 -23.24 5.16 -10.35
CA GLU A 223 -23.37 6.51 -9.83
C GLU A 223 -22.13 7.37 -10.19
N LEU A 224 -20.94 6.77 -10.18
CA LEU A 224 -19.69 7.45 -10.52
C LEU A 224 -19.51 7.72 -12.03
N ILE A 225 -20.14 6.96 -12.92
CA ILE A 225 -20.09 7.20 -14.39
C ILE A 225 -20.59 8.61 -14.74
N GLN A 226 -21.57 9.13 -14.01
CA GLN A 226 -22.11 10.47 -14.21
C GLN A 226 -21.30 11.57 -13.48
N SER A 227 -20.24 11.18 -12.78
CA SER A 227 -19.40 12.08 -12.02
C SER A 227 -18.18 12.54 -12.85
N LYS A 228 -17.36 13.40 -12.22
CA LYS A 228 -16.09 13.85 -12.81
C LYS A 228 -14.93 12.89 -12.59
N TYR A 229 -15.16 11.76 -11.92
CA TYR A 229 -14.11 10.81 -11.58
C TYR A 229 -13.84 9.85 -12.74
N GLU A 230 -12.56 9.52 -12.94
CA GLU A 230 -12.08 8.65 -14.03
C GLU A 230 -11.69 7.26 -13.54
N ASN A 231 -11.15 7.17 -12.30
CA ASN A 231 -10.59 5.93 -11.77
C ASN A 231 -11.07 5.65 -10.36
N ILE A 232 -11.23 4.36 -10.04
CA ILE A 232 -11.32 3.85 -8.68
C ILE A 232 -10.05 3.05 -8.40
N LEU A 233 -9.34 3.45 -7.35
CA LEU A 233 -8.13 2.80 -6.86
C LEU A 233 -8.45 2.10 -5.54
N LEU A 234 -7.90 0.93 -5.32
CA LEU A 234 -8.00 0.22 -4.05
C LEU A 234 -6.77 -0.64 -3.79
N GLN A 235 -6.60 -1.00 -2.53
CA GLN A 235 -5.62 -1.97 -2.07
C GLN A 235 -6.34 -3.13 -1.40
N VAL A 236 -5.93 -4.36 -1.68
CA VAL A 236 -6.55 -5.56 -1.13
C VAL A 236 -5.49 -6.57 -0.73
N ASP A 237 -5.61 -7.11 0.47
CA ASP A 237 -4.83 -8.27 0.91
C ASP A 237 -5.18 -9.46 0.01
N MET A 238 -4.18 -10.05 -0.64
CA MET A 238 -4.37 -11.15 -1.58
C MET A 238 -4.82 -12.44 -0.89
N SER A 239 -4.65 -12.57 0.42
CA SER A 239 -5.23 -13.66 1.22
C SER A 239 -6.75 -13.52 1.37
N ASN A 240 -7.31 -12.30 1.21
CA ASN A 240 -8.74 -12.05 1.14
C ASN A 240 -9.28 -12.41 -0.27
N ILE A 241 -9.23 -13.71 -0.59
CA ILE A 241 -9.61 -14.26 -1.90
C ILE A 241 -11.00 -13.81 -2.33
N ALA A 242 -11.94 -13.66 -1.40
CA ALA A 242 -13.30 -13.24 -1.70
C ALA A 242 -13.35 -11.80 -2.21
N ALA A 243 -12.66 -10.86 -1.58
CA ALA A 243 -12.59 -9.47 -2.00
C ALA A 243 -11.77 -9.34 -3.30
N TYR A 244 -10.62 -9.99 -3.38
CA TYR A 244 -9.75 -9.98 -4.56
C TYR A 244 -10.51 -10.44 -5.82
N ASN A 245 -11.20 -11.60 -5.74
CA ASN A 245 -11.99 -12.12 -6.85
C ASN A 245 -13.21 -11.24 -7.17
N LEU A 246 -13.83 -10.60 -6.16
CA LEU A 246 -14.90 -9.62 -6.38
C LEU A 246 -14.41 -8.48 -7.27
N TYR A 247 -13.25 -7.88 -6.94
CA TYR A 247 -12.70 -6.76 -7.70
C TYR A 247 -12.30 -7.16 -9.12
N LEU A 248 -11.65 -8.32 -9.30
CA LEU A 248 -11.37 -8.84 -10.64
C LEU A 248 -12.66 -9.02 -11.47
N LYS A 249 -13.71 -9.58 -10.88
CA LYS A 249 -15.02 -9.77 -11.55
C LYS A 249 -15.69 -8.44 -11.92
N LEU A 250 -15.42 -7.37 -11.19
CA LEU A 250 -15.91 -6.02 -11.47
C LEU A 250 -15.09 -5.29 -12.54
N GLY A 251 -13.99 -5.90 -13.04
CA GLY A 251 -13.13 -5.34 -14.06
C GLY A 251 -11.94 -4.54 -13.52
N PHE A 252 -11.68 -4.59 -12.21
CA PHE A 252 -10.43 -4.04 -11.68
C PHE A 252 -9.24 -4.83 -12.21
N VAL A 253 -8.18 -4.11 -12.56
CA VAL A 253 -6.90 -4.68 -12.98
C VAL A 253 -5.84 -4.47 -11.91
N VAL A 254 -5.01 -5.49 -11.70
CA VAL A 254 -3.87 -5.37 -10.79
C VAL A 254 -2.80 -4.51 -11.46
N LYS A 255 -2.43 -3.41 -10.83
CA LYS A 255 -1.38 -2.49 -11.31
C LYS A 255 -0.03 -2.86 -10.71
N GLN A 256 -0.03 -3.13 -9.42
CA GLN A 256 1.18 -3.46 -8.67
C GLN A 256 0.83 -4.44 -7.55
N LYS A 257 1.84 -5.22 -7.13
CA LYS A 257 1.77 -6.06 -5.93
C LYS A 257 2.91 -5.67 -5.01
N LEU A 258 2.57 -5.61 -3.72
CA LEU A 258 3.49 -5.30 -2.65
C LEU A 258 3.59 -6.51 -1.73
N ASP A 259 4.78 -7.10 -1.65
CA ASP A 259 5.08 -8.19 -0.74
C ASP A 259 5.57 -7.61 0.59
N MET A 260 5.00 -8.06 1.68
CA MET A 260 5.37 -7.67 3.03
C MET A 260 6.19 -8.77 3.69
N TYR A 261 7.27 -8.37 4.33
CA TYR A 261 8.15 -9.23 5.08
C TYR A 261 8.41 -8.64 6.46
N TYR A 262 8.82 -9.46 7.39
CA TYR A 262 9.28 -9.01 8.69
C TYR A 262 10.52 -9.77 9.17
N LEU A 263 11.23 -9.16 10.11
CA LEU A 263 12.33 -9.76 10.83
C LEU A 263 12.17 -9.43 12.32
N VAL A 264 12.38 -10.43 13.16
CA VAL A 264 12.34 -10.28 14.63
C VAL A 264 13.74 -10.50 15.18
N PHE A 265 14.14 -9.67 16.12
CA PHE A 265 15.43 -9.75 16.83
C PHE A 265 15.23 -10.08 18.29
#